data_a1721d502fd5b19144596037f36c4c9f
#
_entry.id   a1721d502fd5b19144596037f36c4c9f
#
_cell.length_a   1.000
_cell.length_b   1.000
_cell.length_c   1.000
_cell.angle_alpha   90.00
_cell.angle_beta   90.00
_cell.angle_gamma   90.00
#
_symmetry.space_group_name_H-M   'P 1'
#
loop_
_entity.id
_entity.type
_entity.pdbx_description
1 polymer ?
#
loop_
_entity_poly.entity_id
_entity_poly.type
_entity_poly.pdbx_seq_one_letter_code
_entity_poly.pdbx_strand_id
1 'polypeptide(L)'
;MKQLSDLKNVGKATLADLRILNIYTVEELADQDPTVLFHELERRTQTKQDPCVWDVFAAIVHEASTGEATNWWSWTEKRKNLQKKGKFQHII
;
A
#
# COMPACT_ATOMS: atom_id res chain seq x y z
N MET A 1 14.43 -15.69 5.00
CA MET A 1 13.82 -14.70 4.10
C MET A 1 12.53 -14.18 4.71
N LYS A 2 12.28 -12.89 4.60
CA LYS A 2 11.02 -12.32 5.08
C LYS A 2 9.87 -12.67 4.16
N GLN A 3 8.73 -12.99 4.75
CA GLN A 3 7.47 -13.15 4.06
C GLN A 3 6.65 -11.87 4.21
N LEU A 4 5.62 -11.70 3.38
CA LEU A 4 4.76 -10.51 3.48
C LEU A 4 4.19 -10.33 4.89
N SER A 5 3.79 -11.42 5.54
CA SER A 5 3.23 -11.37 6.89
C SER A 5 4.23 -10.95 7.96
N ASP A 6 5.53 -10.94 7.64
CA ASP A 6 6.57 -10.51 8.57
C ASP A 6 6.77 -8.99 8.56
N LEU A 7 6.24 -8.31 7.56
CA LEU A 7 6.38 -6.86 7.46
C LEU A 7 5.49 -6.15 8.48
N LYS A 8 6.01 -5.06 9.04
CA LYS A 8 5.21 -4.20 9.89
C LYS A 8 4.06 -3.64 9.05
N ASN A 9 2.89 -3.51 9.65
CA ASN A 9 1.65 -3.02 9.00
C ASN A 9 1.00 -4.02 8.04
N VAL A 10 1.52 -5.24 7.91
CA VAL A 10 0.82 -6.27 7.15
C VAL A 10 0.06 -7.15 8.12
N GLY A 11 -1.21 -6.82 8.31
CA GLY A 11 -2.14 -7.65 9.05
C GLY A 11 -2.96 -8.52 8.09
N LYS A 12 -3.96 -9.19 8.64
CA LYS A 12 -4.81 -10.11 7.88
C LYS A 12 -5.52 -9.41 6.71
N ALA A 13 -6.04 -8.21 6.93
CA ALA A 13 -6.75 -7.46 5.89
C ALA A 13 -5.80 -7.01 4.77
N THR A 14 -4.62 -6.51 5.14
CA THR A 14 -3.63 -6.07 4.15
C THR A 14 -3.12 -7.25 3.33
N LEU A 15 -2.91 -8.39 3.97
CA LEU A 15 -2.48 -9.60 3.27
C LEU A 15 -3.54 -10.04 2.24
N ALA A 16 -4.83 -9.95 2.60
CA ALA A 16 -5.92 -10.25 1.67
C ALA A 16 -5.92 -9.30 0.47
N ASP A 17 -5.68 -8.00 0.72
CA ASP A 17 -5.59 -7.00 -0.35
C ASP A 17 -4.43 -7.30 -1.30
N LEU A 18 -3.27 -7.68 -0.76
CA LEU A 18 -2.10 -8.02 -1.58
C LEU A 18 -2.38 -9.25 -2.45
N ARG A 19 -3.14 -10.22 -1.94
CA ARG A 19 -3.55 -11.39 -2.74
C ARG A 19 -4.46 -11.01 -3.89
N ILE A 20 -5.39 -10.08 -3.67
CA ILE A 20 -6.24 -9.54 -4.73
C ILE A 20 -5.37 -8.91 -5.82
N LEU A 21 -4.27 -8.28 -5.43
CA LEU A 21 -3.33 -7.62 -6.33
C LEU A 21 -2.30 -8.58 -6.95
N ASN A 22 -2.39 -9.87 -6.62
CA ASN A 22 -1.44 -10.90 -7.07
C ASN A 22 -0.01 -10.64 -6.62
N ILE A 23 0.14 -10.08 -5.42
CA ILE A 23 1.45 -9.87 -4.80
C ILE A 23 1.62 -10.90 -3.69
N TYR A 24 2.60 -11.77 -3.84
CA TYR A 24 2.80 -12.91 -2.94
C TYR A 24 4.16 -12.90 -2.24
N THR A 25 5.09 -12.05 -2.69
CA THR A 25 6.45 -12.01 -2.13
C THR A 25 6.86 -10.59 -1.80
N VAL A 26 7.84 -10.46 -0.89
CA VAL A 26 8.42 -9.15 -0.53
C VAL A 26 9.10 -8.53 -1.74
N GLU A 27 9.75 -9.34 -2.57
CA GLU A 27 10.43 -8.87 -3.77
C GLU A 27 9.44 -8.27 -4.77
N GLU A 28 8.29 -8.91 -4.97
CA GLU A 28 7.24 -8.36 -5.83
C GLU A 28 6.71 -7.04 -5.29
N LEU A 29 6.53 -6.95 -3.97
CA LEU A 29 6.04 -5.73 -3.33
C LEU A 29 7.04 -4.58 -3.44
N ALA A 30 8.33 -4.87 -3.35
CA ALA A 30 9.39 -3.86 -3.35
C ALA A 30 9.40 -3.01 -4.62
N ASP A 31 8.94 -3.54 -5.74
CA ASP A 31 8.93 -2.85 -7.03
C ASP A 31 7.64 -2.06 -7.29
N GLN A 32 6.72 -2.03 -6.34
CA GLN A 32 5.40 -1.43 -6.55
C GLN A 32 5.37 0.05 -6.15
N ASP A 33 4.40 0.77 -6.73
CA ASP A 33 4.09 2.15 -6.38
C ASP A 33 2.80 2.14 -5.56
N PRO A 34 2.78 2.77 -4.37
CA PRO A 34 1.59 2.78 -3.51
C PRO A 34 0.33 3.32 -4.19
N THR A 35 0.47 4.35 -5.03
CA THR A 35 -0.67 4.93 -5.74
C THR A 35 -1.23 3.95 -6.77
N VAL A 36 -0.35 3.27 -7.50
CA VAL A 36 -0.76 2.24 -8.46
C VAL A 36 -1.47 1.09 -7.75
N LEU A 37 -0.93 0.64 -6.62
CA LEU A 37 -1.54 -0.43 -5.83
C LEU A 37 -2.94 -0.02 -5.36
N PHE A 38 -3.08 1.20 -4.87
CA PHE A 38 -4.35 1.72 -4.38
C PHE A 38 -5.40 1.73 -5.50
N HIS A 39 -5.05 2.28 -6.64
CA HIS A 39 -5.96 2.37 -7.78
C HIS A 39 -6.33 0.99 -8.30
N GLU A 40 -5.35 0.09 -8.38
CA GLU A 40 -5.59 -1.27 -8.85
C GLU A 40 -6.53 -2.02 -7.90
N LEU A 41 -6.38 -1.81 -6.60
CA LEU A 41 -7.27 -2.44 -5.61
C LEU A 41 -8.70 -1.93 -5.78
N GLU A 42 -8.89 -0.61 -5.95
CA GLU A 42 -10.21 -0.04 -6.20
C GLU A 42 -10.83 -0.63 -7.47
N ARG A 43 -10.03 -0.72 -8.53
CA ARG A 43 -10.50 -1.24 -9.81
C ARG A 43 -10.92 -2.70 -9.71
N ARG A 44 -10.12 -3.53 -9.07
CA ARG A 44 -10.39 -4.96 -8.96
C ARG A 44 -11.56 -5.29 -8.04
N THR A 45 -11.73 -4.50 -6.98
CA THR A 45 -12.82 -4.70 -6.02
C THR A 45 -14.09 -3.92 -6.38
N GLN A 46 -13.99 -2.98 -7.33
CA GLN A 46 -15.07 -2.06 -7.69
C GLN A 46 -15.64 -1.34 -6.46
N THR A 47 -14.74 -0.99 -5.54
CA THR A 47 -15.09 -0.39 -4.26
C THR A 47 -14.09 0.71 -3.93
N LYS A 48 -14.58 1.88 -3.52
CA LYS A 48 -13.71 2.94 -3.00
C LYS A 48 -13.03 2.44 -1.75
N GLN A 49 -11.70 2.58 -1.70
CA GLN A 49 -10.94 2.21 -0.54
C GLN A 49 -10.74 3.41 0.38
N ASP A 50 -10.58 3.16 1.67
CA ASP A 50 -10.22 4.22 2.61
C ASP A 50 -8.85 4.79 2.21
N PRO A 51 -8.70 6.13 2.14
CA PRO A 51 -7.40 6.71 1.77
C PRO A 51 -6.24 6.24 2.65
N CYS A 52 -6.49 5.85 3.89
CA CYS A 52 -5.45 5.32 4.78
C CYS A 52 -4.82 4.02 4.24
N VAL A 53 -5.50 3.32 3.34
CA VAL A 53 -4.93 2.14 2.68
C VAL A 53 -3.68 2.53 1.88
N TRP A 54 -3.67 3.73 1.28
CA TRP A 54 -2.47 4.23 0.61
C TRP A 54 -1.30 4.36 1.59
N ASP A 55 -1.58 4.86 2.80
CA ASP A 55 -0.54 5.04 3.83
C ASP A 55 0.07 3.70 4.21
N VAL A 56 -0.76 2.68 4.35
CA VAL A 56 -0.29 1.31 4.63
C VAL A 56 0.55 0.79 3.48
N PHE A 57 0.08 0.95 2.25
CA PHE A 57 0.84 0.51 1.06
C PHE A 57 2.19 1.21 0.96
N ALA A 58 2.23 2.53 1.23
CA ALA A 58 3.49 3.27 1.21
C ALA A 58 4.47 2.72 2.25
N ALA A 59 3.99 2.44 3.46
CA ALA A 59 4.84 1.91 4.52
C ALA A 59 5.38 0.53 4.18
N ILE A 60 4.55 -0.37 3.65
CA ILE A 60 4.98 -1.73 3.36
C ILE A 60 5.88 -1.82 2.11
N VAL A 61 5.64 -0.99 1.10
CA VAL A 61 6.54 -0.90 -0.06
C VAL A 61 7.90 -0.37 0.39
N HIS A 62 7.91 0.65 1.25
CA HIS A 62 9.15 1.21 1.79
C HIS A 62 9.94 0.14 2.54
N GLU A 63 9.28 -0.62 3.41
CA GLU A 63 9.97 -1.68 4.16
C GLU A 63 10.46 -2.78 3.22
N ALA A 64 9.66 -3.16 2.24
CA ALA A 64 10.04 -4.20 1.28
C ALA A 64 11.29 -3.80 0.47
N SER A 65 11.40 -2.51 0.11
CA SER A 65 12.49 -2.02 -0.73
C SER A 65 13.73 -1.62 0.04
N THR A 66 13.59 -1.14 1.28
CA THR A 66 14.73 -0.60 2.06
C THR A 66 15.08 -1.41 3.29
N GLY A 67 14.15 -2.25 3.77
CA GLY A 67 14.29 -2.95 5.04
C GLY A 67 13.90 -2.12 6.25
N GLU A 68 13.52 -0.86 6.05
CA GLU A 68 13.14 0.01 7.16
C GLU A 68 11.65 -0.09 7.47
N ALA A 69 11.33 -0.57 8.67
CA ALA A 69 9.94 -0.64 9.13
C ALA A 69 9.52 0.71 9.70
N THR A 70 8.40 1.23 9.20
CA THR A 70 7.84 2.49 9.67
C THR A 70 6.38 2.28 10.09
N ASN A 71 5.83 3.22 10.85
CA ASN A 71 4.40 3.22 11.16
C ASN A 71 3.64 3.74 9.93
N TRP A 72 2.50 3.12 9.60
CA TRP A 72 1.73 3.55 8.43
C TRP A 72 1.28 5.02 8.54
N TRP A 73 0.98 5.50 9.75
CA TRP A 73 0.52 6.88 9.93
C TRP A 73 1.61 7.92 9.71
N SER A 74 2.87 7.53 9.66
CA SER A 74 3.95 8.46 9.31
C SER A 74 3.90 8.86 7.83
N TRP A 75 3.10 8.18 7.02
CA TRP A 75 2.91 8.47 5.59
C TRP A 75 1.67 9.31 5.31
N THR A 76 0.84 9.56 6.31
CA THR A 76 -0.42 10.30 6.16
C THR A 76 -0.22 11.71 5.63
N GLU A 77 0.81 12.41 6.11
CA GLU A 77 1.13 13.77 5.66
C GLU A 77 1.44 13.79 4.16
N LYS A 78 2.24 12.84 3.71
CA LYS A 78 2.59 12.72 2.29
C LYS A 78 1.35 12.44 1.44
N ARG A 79 0.47 11.57 1.90
CA ARG A 79 -0.79 11.29 1.22
C ARG A 79 -1.65 12.55 1.10
N LYS A 80 -1.80 13.30 2.19
CA LYS A 80 -2.58 14.54 2.20
C LYS A 80 -2.02 15.56 1.22
N ASN A 81 -0.70 15.66 1.12
CA ASN A 81 -0.05 16.54 0.16
C ASN A 81 -0.34 16.12 -1.29
N LEU A 82 -0.33 14.81 -1.57
CA LEU A 82 -0.69 14.30 -2.90
C LEU A 82 -2.14 14.61 -3.23
N GLN A 83 -3.04 14.49 -2.27
CA GLN A 83 -4.45 14.83 -2.44
C GLN A 83 -4.63 16.30 -2.78
N LYS A 84 -3.94 17.19 -2.06
CA LYS A 84 -3.97 18.64 -2.30
C LYS A 84 -3.52 19.00 -3.71
N LYS A 85 -2.53 18.28 -4.23
CA LYS A 85 -1.97 18.54 -5.56
C LYS A 85 -2.77 17.84 -6.68
N GLY A 86 -3.84 17.14 -6.33
CA GLY A 86 -4.62 16.39 -7.30
C GLY A 86 -3.91 15.17 -7.87
N LYS A 87 -2.85 14.70 -7.20
CA LYS A 87 -2.05 13.57 -7.66
C LYS A 87 -2.49 12.23 -7.06
N PHE A 88 -3.43 12.26 -6.15
CA PHE A 88 -3.99 11.05 -5.54
C PHE A 88 -5.49 11.24 -5.36
N GLN A 89 -6.27 10.46 -6.09
CA GLN A 89 -7.74 10.51 -6.07
C GLN A 89 -8.29 9.10 -6.23
N HIS A 90 -9.53 8.91 -5.80
CA HIS A 90 -10.25 7.68 -6.12
C HIS A 90 -10.48 7.60 -7.64
N ILE A 91 -10.44 6.37 -8.17
CA ILE A 91 -10.76 6.13 -9.59
C ILE A 91 -12.17 5.57 -9.77
N ILE A 92 -12.86 5.31 -8.67
CA ILE A 92 -14.22 4.76 -8.68
C ILE A 92 -15.21 5.79 -8.17
#